data_b6785759d9006291e2e824c002a5e14c
#
_entry.id   b6785759d9006291e2e824c002a5e14c
#
_cell.length_a   1.000
_cell.length_b   1.000
_cell.length_c   1.000
_cell.angle_alpha   90.00
_cell.angle_beta   90.00
_cell.angle_gamma   90.00
#
_symmetry.space_group_name_H-M   'P 1'
#
loop_
_entity.id
_entity.type
_entity.pdbx_description
1 polymer ?
#
loop_
_entity_poly.entity_id
_entity_poly.type
_entity_poly.pdbx_seq_one_letter_code
_entity_poly.pdbx_strand_id
1 'polypeptide(L)'
;MGRDSQIFDRQLARCKSAESAALCPSDMMLCVISYWVLSGAPQAADSAAKLLRTHPTKTLKWRDVYLKLTRHNGRAGKHGTYNPKHNDRNFDLTNSEHIDPERAKGNIYWDCFHGFRSTIAPQDPDDLAGTFSEVERQFYESRYSNFVESQNERNAKIRHTERNRSIPDLLSSRKTCPEETIYQLGTLDEHASAEDLLNIVTEFIDEFKAKFGEHVHVLDWALHLDESTPHIHERHVFDCENRYGEVAPQQEKALEALGFDLPDPDKPLSRRNNRKITFDAACRKMLFEIAKRHGLDLEEEAEYGNRQYLEKQDFILAKQKEQLSAQQNKLDELTLKVNDMETLIDEVSAAAYDKAVEVVTDVVRTETRKEDMRMIEDTKRWVLSPERKAPQATREYTAKHLDTVLDKFLKTMQTTAARLQEKLLKPEARQKGKEQVKEKARDSVLQLLNRLQAEQTNKPTAQPRTQEGHSEI
;
A
#
# COMPACT_ATOMS: atom_id res chain seq x y z
N MET A 1 22.03 15.17 41.29
CA MET A 1 22.71 15.07 39.98
C MET A 1 23.59 13.82 39.79
N GLY A 2 23.56 12.80 40.61
CA GLY A 2 24.54 11.71 40.58
C GLY A 2 24.00 10.29 40.36
N ARG A 3 22.69 10.05 40.44
CA ARG A 3 22.13 8.70 40.26
C ARG A 3 21.56 8.45 38.85
N ASP A 4 21.02 9.46 38.24
CA ASP A 4 20.35 9.33 36.92
C ASP A 4 21.35 9.20 35.75
N SER A 5 22.54 9.83 35.89
CA SER A 5 23.66 9.68 34.96
C SER A 5 24.20 8.24 34.92
N GLN A 6 24.27 7.54 36.06
CA GLN A 6 24.77 6.16 36.12
C GLN A 6 23.78 5.11 35.51
N ILE A 7 22.48 5.38 35.57
CA ILE A 7 21.47 4.52 34.96
C ILE A 7 21.54 4.66 33.43
N PHE A 8 21.72 5.89 32.98
CA PHE A 8 21.87 6.22 31.58
C PHE A 8 23.13 5.58 30.92
N ASP A 9 24.28 5.74 31.61
CA ASP A 9 25.54 5.14 31.13
C ASP A 9 25.47 3.62 31.09
N ARG A 10 24.71 2.95 31.94
CA ARG A 10 24.44 1.52 31.91
C ARG A 10 23.50 1.12 30.77
N GLN A 11 22.52 1.95 30.43
CA GLN A 11 21.62 1.71 29.27
C GLN A 11 22.35 1.97 27.96
N LEU A 12 23.15 3.01 27.86
CA LEU A 12 23.99 3.31 26.69
C LEU A 12 25.05 2.22 26.46
N ALA A 13 25.64 1.68 27.53
CA ALA A 13 26.56 0.54 27.43
C ALA A 13 25.87 -0.74 26.97
N ARG A 14 24.62 -0.98 27.35
CA ARG A 14 23.80 -2.09 26.85
C ARG A 14 23.48 -1.95 25.36
N CYS A 15 23.19 -0.74 24.89
CA CYS A 15 22.99 -0.49 23.44
C CYS A 15 24.27 -0.67 22.62
N LYS A 16 25.44 -0.37 23.20
CA LYS A 16 26.76 -0.53 22.54
C LYS A 16 27.27 -1.97 22.54
N SER A 17 26.88 -2.81 23.48
CA SER A 17 27.30 -4.22 23.61
C SER A 17 26.39 -5.23 22.88
N ALA A 18 25.29 -4.79 22.28
CA ALA A 18 24.41 -5.63 21.47
C ALA A 18 24.90 -5.71 20.02
N GLU A 19 26.08 -6.27 19.84
CA GLU A 19 26.62 -6.63 18.52
C GLU A 19 25.94 -7.89 17.95
N SER A 20 24.66 -8.07 17.96
CA SER A 20 23.99 -9.07 17.12
C SER A 20 22.51 -9.31 17.40
N ALA A 21 21.73 -8.34 17.78
CA ALA A 21 20.27 -8.49 17.69
C ALA A 21 19.71 -7.20 17.08
N ALA A 22 19.05 -7.31 15.95
CA ALA A 22 18.38 -6.21 15.29
C ALA A 22 17.33 -5.61 16.26
N LEU A 23 17.71 -4.51 16.92
CA LEU A 23 16.76 -3.70 17.66
C LEU A 23 15.77 -3.11 16.67
N CYS A 24 14.49 -3.27 16.96
CA CYS A 24 13.42 -2.65 16.18
C CYS A 24 13.61 -1.13 16.15
N PRO A 25 13.35 -0.43 15.04
CA PRO A 25 13.42 1.03 14.94
C PRO A 25 12.63 1.76 16.04
N SER A 26 11.54 1.16 16.54
CA SER A 26 10.75 1.67 17.67
C SER A 26 11.54 1.70 18.99
N ASP A 27 12.43 0.75 19.25
CA ASP A 27 13.22 0.71 20.48
C ASP A 27 14.33 1.78 20.48
N MET A 28 14.89 2.10 19.32
CA MET A 28 15.83 3.21 19.16
C MET A 28 15.14 4.57 19.31
N MET A 29 13.93 4.71 18.80
CA MET A 29 13.14 5.94 18.92
C MET A 29 12.72 6.21 20.37
N LEU A 30 12.34 5.19 21.14
CA LEU A 30 12.05 5.31 22.58
C LEU A 30 13.28 5.75 23.37
N CYS A 31 14.48 5.27 23.03
CA CYS A 31 15.73 5.73 23.65
C CYS A 31 16.03 7.21 23.36
N VAL A 32 15.81 7.67 22.14
CA VAL A 32 16.04 9.07 21.74
C VAL A 32 15.02 10.00 22.39
N ILE A 33 13.75 9.62 22.44
CA ILE A 33 12.68 10.39 23.08
C ILE A 33 12.90 10.46 24.61
N SER A 34 13.24 9.35 25.24
CA SER A 34 13.57 9.31 26.68
C SER A 34 14.77 10.21 27.05
N TYR A 35 15.76 10.27 26.16
CA TYR A 35 16.89 11.17 26.31
C TYR A 35 16.50 12.65 26.22
N TRP A 36 15.64 12.97 25.25
CA TRP A 36 15.19 14.34 25.00
C TRP A 36 14.28 14.87 26.11
N VAL A 37 13.39 14.02 26.62
CA VAL A 37 12.50 14.34 27.77
C VAL A 37 13.28 14.56 29.09
N LEU A 38 14.37 13.82 29.29
CA LEU A 38 15.13 13.87 30.52
C LEU A 38 16.22 14.99 30.55
N SER A 39 16.70 15.43 29.38
CA SER A 39 17.85 16.34 29.31
C SER A 39 17.50 17.84 29.23
N GLY A 40 16.30 18.18 28.74
CA GLY A 40 15.82 19.58 28.68
C GLY A 40 16.71 20.57 27.92
N ALA A 41 17.72 20.10 27.16
CA ALA A 41 18.76 20.93 26.57
C ALA A 41 18.71 20.92 25.03
N PRO A 42 18.76 22.09 24.37
CA PRO A 42 18.77 22.22 22.90
C PRO A 42 19.94 21.51 22.21
N GLN A 43 21.05 21.27 22.93
CA GLN A 43 22.26 20.61 22.41
C GLN A 43 22.11 19.05 22.26
N ALA A 44 21.06 18.47 22.81
CA ALA A 44 20.81 17.04 22.74
C ALA A 44 20.31 16.60 21.34
N ALA A 45 19.68 17.51 20.59
CA ALA A 45 19.22 17.27 19.23
C ALA A 45 20.40 16.97 18.27
N ASP A 46 21.53 17.65 18.46
CA ASP A 46 22.72 17.46 17.62
C ASP A 46 23.42 16.12 17.91
N SER A 47 23.37 15.65 19.16
CA SER A 47 23.92 14.34 19.56
C SER A 47 23.06 13.18 19.09
N ALA A 48 21.72 13.32 19.11
CA ALA A 48 20.78 12.34 18.57
C ALA A 48 20.86 12.25 17.06
N ALA A 49 20.96 13.39 16.35
CA ALA A 49 21.17 13.46 14.91
C ALA A 49 22.53 12.84 14.49
N LYS A 50 23.54 12.92 15.36
CA LYS A 50 24.86 12.32 15.12
C LYS A 50 24.84 10.80 15.33
N LEU A 51 24.06 10.28 16.26
CA LEU A 51 23.85 8.82 16.45
C LEU A 51 23.07 8.20 15.28
N LEU A 52 22.07 8.91 14.75
CA LEU A 52 21.28 8.47 13.57
C LEU A 52 22.10 8.49 12.27
N ARG A 53 23.10 9.39 12.15
CA ARG A 53 24.01 9.44 10.99
C ARG A 53 25.07 8.33 10.95
N THR A 54 25.31 7.64 12.05
CA THR A 54 26.34 6.56 12.13
C THR A 54 25.82 5.18 11.72
N HIS A 55 24.51 5.02 11.55
CA HIS A 55 23.92 3.83 10.95
C HIS A 55 23.20 4.24 9.67
N PRO A 56 23.83 4.04 8.50
CA PRO A 56 23.14 4.28 7.24
C PRO A 56 22.04 3.24 7.10
N THR A 57 20.82 3.58 7.53
CA THR A 57 19.65 2.95 6.97
C THR A 57 19.77 3.14 5.47
N LYS A 58 19.79 2.05 4.71
CA LYS A 58 19.77 2.11 3.25
C LYS A 58 18.59 3.00 2.88
N THR A 59 18.88 4.24 2.54
CA THR A 59 17.95 5.13 1.87
C THR A 59 17.54 4.41 0.59
N LEU A 60 16.38 3.78 0.61
CA LEU A 60 15.68 3.44 -0.60
C LEU A 60 15.53 4.77 -1.35
N LYS A 61 16.27 4.92 -2.45
CA LYS A 61 16.00 6.00 -3.40
C LYS A 61 14.58 5.79 -3.88
N TRP A 62 13.68 6.61 -3.38
CA TRP A 62 12.31 6.74 -3.86
C TRP A 62 12.42 7.14 -5.33
N ARG A 63 12.22 6.22 -6.22
CA ARG A 63 12.21 6.48 -7.65
C ARG A 63 10.78 6.75 -8.04
N ASP A 64 10.51 7.98 -8.44
CA ASP A 64 9.37 8.41 -9.23
C ASP A 64 7.96 8.25 -8.61
N VAL A 65 7.82 8.26 -7.29
CA VAL A 65 6.52 8.27 -6.63
C VAL A 65 6.33 9.60 -5.90
N TYR A 66 5.38 10.39 -6.38
CA TYR A 66 4.97 11.62 -5.73
C TYR A 66 3.98 11.31 -4.62
N LEU A 67 4.36 11.59 -3.38
CA LEU A 67 3.48 11.41 -2.24
C LEU A 67 2.40 12.51 -2.20
N LYS A 68 1.20 12.13 -1.79
CA LYS A 68 0.08 13.07 -1.62
C LYS A 68 0.20 13.80 -0.29
N LEU A 69 0.26 15.15 -0.33
CA LEU A 69 0.20 15.97 0.86
C LEU A 69 -1.26 16.24 1.23
N THR A 70 -1.68 15.73 2.38
CA THR A 70 -3.02 15.94 2.93
C THR A 70 -2.96 16.84 4.15
N ARG A 71 -3.77 17.90 4.13
CA ARG A 71 -4.03 18.80 5.25
C ARG A 71 -5.52 19.08 5.32
N HIS A 72 -6.19 18.50 6.31
CA HIS A 72 -7.63 18.66 6.54
C HIS A 72 -7.89 19.42 7.82
N ASN A 73 -8.78 20.41 7.75
CA ASN A 73 -9.16 21.22 8.91
C ASN A 73 -10.63 21.01 9.25
N GLY A 74 -10.94 21.04 10.54
CA GLY A 74 -12.31 21.00 11.03
C GLY A 74 -12.43 21.39 12.49
N ARG A 75 -13.67 21.70 12.95
CA ARG A 75 -13.94 22.09 14.33
C ARG A 75 -14.84 21.12 15.07
N ALA A 76 -15.80 20.52 14.37
CA ALA A 76 -16.70 19.54 14.94
C ALA A 76 -17.25 18.67 13.82
N GLY A 77 -17.00 17.39 13.90
CA GLY A 77 -17.52 16.38 12.98
C GLY A 77 -18.91 15.90 13.38
N LYS A 78 -19.63 15.32 12.42
CA LYS A 78 -21.00 14.84 12.60
C LYS A 78 -21.09 13.64 13.55
N HIS A 79 -20.04 12.85 13.67
CA HIS A 79 -19.94 11.63 14.48
C HIS A 79 -18.75 11.65 15.46
N GLY A 80 -18.48 12.83 16.06
CA GLY A 80 -17.41 12.97 17.06
C GLY A 80 -15.98 13.07 16.46
N THR A 81 -15.84 13.23 15.15
CA THR A 81 -14.58 13.63 14.53
C THR A 81 -14.14 15.00 15.01
N TYR A 82 -12.85 15.28 15.01
CA TYR A 82 -12.25 16.49 15.60
C TYR A 82 -12.51 16.59 17.12
N ASN A 83 -12.21 15.50 17.82
CA ASN A 83 -12.45 15.38 19.26
C ASN A 83 -11.11 15.15 19.99
N PRO A 84 -10.75 16.00 20.97
CA PRO A 84 -9.50 15.83 21.75
C PRO A 84 -9.38 14.46 22.40
N LYS A 85 -10.49 13.83 22.80
CA LYS A 85 -10.49 12.47 23.36
C LYS A 85 -10.09 11.40 22.35
N HIS A 86 -10.38 11.61 21.05
CA HIS A 86 -9.86 10.74 19.99
C HIS A 86 -8.35 10.92 19.84
N ASN A 87 -7.87 12.15 19.90
CA ASN A 87 -6.49 12.49 19.65
C ASN A 87 -5.56 11.95 20.75
N ASP A 88 -5.98 12.01 22.02
CA ASP A 88 -5.22 11.50 23.16
C ASP A 88 -5.55 10.05 23.54
N ARG A 89 -6.38 9.36 22.74
CA ARG A 89 -6.83 7.98 23.01
C ARG A 89 -7.52 7.79 24.36
N ASN A 90 -8.15 8.84 24.90
CA ASN A 90 -8.88 8.80 26.17
C ASN A 90 -10.27 8.15 26.02
N PHE A 91 -10.29 6.87 25.59
CA PHE A 91 -11.47 6.03 25.49
C PHE A 91 -11.05 4.55 25.43
N ASP A 92 -12.05 3.64 25.53
CA ASP A 92 -11.79 2.20 25.44
C ASP A 92 -11.36 1.80 24.01
N LEU A 93 -10.10 1.42 23.85
CA LEU A 93 -9.52 1.02 22.57
C LEU A 93 -9.90 -0.40 22.15
N THR A 94 -10.34 -1.25 23.09
CA THR A 94 -10.60 -2.67 22.83
C THR A 94 -11.78 -2.93 21.89
N ASN A 95 -12.67 -1.94 21.78
CA ASN A 95 -13.86 -1.97 20.91
C ASN A 95 -13.68 -1.16 19.61
N SER A 96 -12.47 -0.70 19.30
CA SER A 96 -12.21 0.15 18.14
C SER A 96 -11.67 -0.67 16.99
N GLU A 97 -12.50 -0.92 15.96
CA GLU A 97 -12.15 -1.74 14.78
C GLU A 97 -10.96 -1.22 13.95
N HIS A 98 -10.54 0.05 14.16
CA HIS A 98 -9.54 0.71 13.31
C HIS A 98 -8.27 1.11 14.06
N ILE A 99 -8.17 0.80 15.35
CA ILE A 99 -7.06 1.16 16.22
C ILE A 99 -6.44 -0.11 16.77
N ASP A 100 -5.13 -0.26 16.56
CA ASP A 100 -4.35 -1.36 17.15
C ASP A 100 -3.85 -0.96 18.55
N PRO A 101 -4.37 -1.57 19.63
CA PRO A 101 -3.98 -1.21 20.99
C PRO A 101 -2.50 -1.41 21.31
N GLU A 102 -1.82 -2.37 20.67
CA GLU A 102 -0.39 -2.57 20.87
C GLU A 102 0.43 -1.49 20.16
N ARG A 103 0.02 -1.09 18.97
CA ARG A 103 0.65 0.01 18.22
C ARG A 103 0.39 1.37 18.86
N ALA A 104 -0.74 1.53 19.57
CA ALA A 104 -1.09 2.77 20.27
C ALA A 104 -0.04 3.16 21.33
N LYS A 105 0.70 2.20 21.89
CA LYS A 105 1.82 2.45 22.79
C LYS A 105 2.97 3.22 22.14
N GLY A 106 3.05 3.23 20.84
CA GLY A 106 4.04 3.98 20.05
C GLY A 106 3.59 5.39 19.66
N ASN A 107 2.36 5.79 19.96
CA ASN A 107 1.86 7.13 19.67
C ASN A 107 2.66 8.19 20.42
N ILE A 108 2.79 9.37 19.82
CA ILE A 108 3.52 10.49 20.40
C ILE A 108 2.54 11.64 20.61
N TYR A 109 2.62 12.26 21.80
CA TYR A 109 1.74 13.34 22.20
C TYR A 109 2.53 14.57 22.60
N TRP A 110 1.98 15.73 22.34
CA TRP A 110 2.53 17.02 22.77
C TRP A 110 1.40 17.96 23.18
N ASP A 111 1.61 18.74 24.21
CA ASP A 111 0.73 19.85 24.57
C ASP A 111 1.50 21.10 25.00
N CYS A 112 0.79 22.24 24.99
CA CYS A 112 1.40 23.55 25.24
C CYS A 112 1.89 23.78 26.69
N PHE A 113 1.46 22.96 27.65
CA PHE A 113 1.87 23.10 29.06
C PHE A 113 2.98 22.14 29.47
N HIS A 114 2.96 20.91 28.92
CA HIS A 114 3.86 19.85 29.37
C HIS A 114 4.88 19.43 28.32
N GLY A 115 4.70 19.85 27.04
CA GLY A 115 5.58 19.43 25.96
C GLY A 115 5.32 17.99 25.52
N PHE A 116 6.37 17.29 25.10
CA PHE A 116 6.27 15.92 24.59
C PHE A 116 5.98 14.89 25.70
N ARG A 117 5.09 13.94 25.38
CA ARG A 117 4.76 12.80 26.23
C ARG A 117 4.65 11.52 25.38
N SER A 118 5.02 10.38 25.96
CA SER A 118 4.91 9.07 25.33
C SER A 118 3.56 8.37 25.59
N THR A 119 2.79 8.84 26.57
CA THR A 119 1.45 8.34 26.92
C THR A 119 0.66 9.41 27.63
N ILE A 120 -0.62 9.50 27.37
CA ILE A 120 -1.55 10.40 28.03
C ILE A 120 -2.50 9.61 28.95
N ALA A 121 -2.61 8.29 28.76
CA ALA A 121 -3.53 7.49 29.57
C ALA A 121 -3.29 7.78 31.06
N PRO A 122 -4.27 8.37 31.77
CA PRO A 122 -4.17 8.59 33.19
C PRO A 122 -4.01 7.24 33.87
N GLN A 123 -3.09 7.16 34.85
CA GLN A 123 -2.95 5.93 35.65
C GLN A 123 -4.19 5.70 36.53
N ASP A 124 -4.93 6.76 36.77
CA ASP A 124 -6.24 6.78 37.45
C ASP A 124 -7.29 7.27 36.42
N PRO A 125 -8.37 6.51 36.14
CA PRO A 125 -9.45 6.93 35.24
C PRO A 125 -10.12 8.26 35.67
N ASP A 126 -10.03 8.63 36.91
CA ASP A 126 -10.61 9.86 37.47
C ASP A 126 -9.60 11.05 37.41
N ASP A 127 -8.31 10.79 37.14
CA ASP A 127 -7.31 11.81 36.92
C ASP A 127 -7.32 12.28 35.46
N LEU A 128 -8.09 13.32 35.18
CA LEU A 128 -8.14 13.99 33.88
C LEU A 128 -6.98 14.97 33.65
N ALA A 129 -6.11 15.18 34.67
CA ALA A 129 -4.98 16.08 34.57
C ALA A 129 -4.04 15.62 33.43
N GLY A 130 -3.92 16.47 32.42
CA GLY A 130 -3.07 16.20 31.28
C GLY A 130 -3.76 15.56 30.08
N THR A 131 -5.04 15.27 30.12
CA THR A 131 -5.79 14.96 28.89
C THR A 131 -5.86 16.20 28.01
N PHE A 132 -5.98 16.01 26.68
CA PHE A 132 -6.10 17.14 25.75
C PHE A 132 -7.33 18.00 26.05
N SER A 133 -8.44 17.36 26.44
CA SER A 133 -9.64 18.10 26.88
C SER A 133 -9.36 19.02 28.07
N GLU A 134 -8.55 18.57 29.01
CA GLU A 134 -8.16 19.36 30.18
C GLU A 134 -7.15 20.46 29.82
N VAL A 135 -6.17 20.15 28.96
CA VAL A 135 -5.21 21.13 28.41
C VAL A 135 -5.96 22.27 27.72
N GLU A 136 -6.89 21.97 26.84
CA GLU A 136 -7.70 22.99 26.16
C GLU A 136 -8.51 23.81 27.16
N ARG A 137 -9.13 23.17 28.17
CA ARG A 137 -9.88 23.87 29.19
C ARG A 137 -9.00 24.85 29.98
N GLN A 138 -7.83 24.40 30.43
CA GLN A 138 -6.87 25.25 31.18
C GLN A 138 -6.37 26.43 30.35
N PHE A 139 -6.09 26.18 29.05
CA PHE A 139 -5.69 27.24 28.13
C PHE A 139 -6.77 28.30 27.99
N TYR A 140 -8.02 27.89 27.78
CA TYR A 140 -9.15 28.79 27.65
C TYR A 140 -9.44 29.54 28.94
N GLU A 141 -9.35 28.89 30.09
CA GLU A 141 -9.47 29.56 31.41
C GLU A 141 -8.40 30.61 31.60
N SER A 142 -7.15 30.26 31.37
CA SER A 142 -6.03 31.20 31.59
C SER A 142 -6.09 32.41 30.67
N ARG A 143 -6.59 32.22 29.45
CA ARG A 143 -6.50 33.26 28.40
C ARG A 143 -7.79 34.05 28.18
N TYR A 144 -8.95 33.44 28.37
CA TYR A 144 -10.24 34.04 28.04
C TYR A 144 -11.19 34.29 29.18
N SER A 145 -10.83 34.01 30.46
CA SER A 145 -11.71 34.27 31.61
C SER A 145 -12.06 35.74 31.72
N ASN A 146 -11.10 36.66 31.57
CA ASN A 146 -11.35 38.09 31.59
C ASN A 146 -12.37 38.53 30.52
N PHE A 147 -12.26 37.99 29.31
CA PHE A 147 -13.25 38.26 28.22
C PHE A 147 -14.64 37.76 28.63
N VAL A 148 -14.74 36.53 29.15
CA VAL A 148 -16.02 35.92 29.55
C VAL A 148 -16.67 36.71 30.66
N GLU A 149 -15.92 37.06 31.71
CA GLU A 149 -16.41 37.81 32.85
C GLU A 149 -16.89 39.21 32.43
N SER A 150 -16.07 39.95 31.70
CA SER A 150 -16.41 41.30 31.23
C SER A 150 -17.59 41.30 30.25
N GLN A 151 -17.73 40.26 29.42
CA GLN A 151 -18.90 40.10 28.53
C GLN A 151 -20.17 39.83 29.34
N ASN A 152 -20.09 38.96 30.35
CA ASN A 152 -21.21 38.63 31.22
C ASN A 152 -21.69 39.84 32.04
N GLU A 153 -20.72 40.61 32.56
CA GLU A 153 -21.06 41.89 33.24
C GLU A 153 -21.76 42.88 32.31
N ARG A 154 -21.29 43.03 31.06
CA ARG A 154 -21.96 43.87 30.05
C ARG A 154 -23.40 43.39 29.78
N ASN A 155 -23.60 42.08 29.64
CA ASN A 155 -24.90 41.47 29.43
C ASN A 155 -25.83 41.75 30.63
N ALA A 156 -25.35 41.61 31.85
CA ALA A 156 -26.11 41.89 33.07
C ALA A 156 -26.55 43.36 33.13
N LYS A 157 -25.65 44.32 32.82
CA LYS A 157 -25.96 45.76 32.79
C LYS A 157 -27.10 46.10 31.80
N ILE A 158 -27.20 45.38 30.67
CA ILE A 158 -28.27 45.59 29.70
C ILE A 158 -29.41 44.59 29.85
N ARG A 159 -29.46 43.82 30.95
CA ARG A 159 -30.49 42.82 31.32
C ARG A 159 -30.64 41.69 30.29
N HIS A 160 -29.55 41.27 29.67
CA HIS A 160 -29.48 40.18 28.70
C HIS A 160 -28.61 39.03 29.23
N THR A 161 -28.89 38.55 30.45
CA THR A 161 -28.16 37.46 31.11
C THR A 161 -28.28 36.12 30.38
N GLU A 162 -29.31 35.96 29.55
CA GLU A 162 -29.47 34.80 28.66
C GLU A 162 -28.33 34.67 27.62
N ARG A 163 -27.55 35.73 27.40
CA ARG A 163 -26.37 35.73 26.51
C ARG A 163 -25.07 35.45 27.23
N ASN A 164 -25.13 35.24 28.55
CA ASN A 164 -23.93 34.89 29.32
C ASN A 164 -23.33 33.57 28.79
N ARG A 165 -22.03 33.51 28.85
CA ARG A 165 -21.26 32.34 28.44
C ARG A 165 -20.28 31.93 29.51
N SER A 166 -19.88 30.66 29.47
CA SER A 166 -18.83 30.08 30.27
C SER A 166 -17.68 29.60 29.37
N ILE A 167 -16.57 29.20 29.95
CA ILE A 167 -15.47 28.57 29.21
C ILE A 167 -15.93 27.29 28.48
N PRO A 168 -16.71 26.37 29.10
CA PRO A 168 -17.31 25.24 28.39
C PRO A 168 -18.17 25.64 27.18
N ASP A 169 -18.89 26.78 27.25
CA ASP A 169 -19.66 27.27 26.11
C ASP A 169 -18.76 27.74 24.96
N LEU A 170 -17.59 28.31 25.24
CA LEU A 170 -16.60 28.67 24.22
C LEU A 170 -16.01 27.41 23.56
N LEU A 171 -15.67 26.40 24.34
CA LEU A 171 -15.10 25.13 23.85
C LEU A 171 -16.12 24.31 23.03
N SER A 172 -17.40 24.40 23.34
CA SER A 172 -18.46 23.66 22.60
C SER A 172 -18.98 24.39 21.36
N SER A 173 -18.75 25.69 21.28
CA SER A 173 -19.26 26.54 20.17
C SER A 173 -18.39 26.39 18.91
N ARG A 174 -18.98 26.05 17.78
CA ARG A 174 -18.29 25.95 16.46
C ARG A 174 -17.54 27.21 16.04
N LYS A 175 -17.85 28.37 16.62
CA LYS A 175 -17.20 29.63 16.29
C LYS A 175 -15.97 29.92 17.13
N THR A 176 -15.87 29.31 18.31
CA THR A 176 -14.89 29.65 19.33
C THR A 176 -14.09 28.45 19.82
N CYS A 177 -14.51 27.21 19.55
CA CYS A 177 -13.76 26.02 19.90
C CYS A 177 -12.46 25.93 19.08
N PRO A 178 -11.47 25.16 19.56
CA PRO A 178 -10.27 24.87 18.78
C PRO A 178 -10.58 24.28 17.42
N GLU A 179 -9.75 24.60 16.44
CA GLU A 179 -9.75 23.97 15.12
C GLU A 179 -8.74 22.84 15.15
N GLU A 180 -9.08 21.72 14.55
CA GLU A 180 -8.19 20.61 14.37
C GLU A 180 -7.70 20.55 12.94
N THR A 181 -6.41 20.27 12.76
CA THR A 181 -5.79 19.99 11.49
C THR A 181 -5.19 18.60 11.49
N ILE A 182 -5.48 17.82 10.46
CA ILE A 182 -4.88 16.50 10.25
C ILE A 182 -3.81 16.63 9.17
N TYR A 183 -2.60 16.16 9.46
CA TYR A 183 -1.47 16.12 8.53
C TYR A 183 -1.14 14.68 8.21
N GLN A 184 -1.08 14.36 6.91
CA GLN A 184 -0.69 13.05 6.39
C GLN A 184 0.11 13.21 5.12
N LEU A 185 1.22 12.49 5.00
CA LEU A 185 2.08 12.48 3.82
C LEU A 185 2.02 11.10 3.15
N GLY A 186 1.26 11.01 2.07
CA GLY A 186 0.99 9.79 1.33
C GLY A 186 -0.43 9.24 1.50
N THR A 187 -0.60 8.00 1.10
CA THR A 187 -1.87 7.25 1.12
C THR A 187 -1.71 5.95 1.92
N LEU A 188 -2.75 5.12 1.96
CA LEU A 188 -2.66 3.79 2.57
C LEU A 188 -1.61 2.90 1.90
N ASP A 189 -1.47 3.01 0.58
CA ASP A 189 -0.59 2.14 -0.20
C ASP A 189 0.87 2.62 -0.14
N GLU A 190 1.09 3.93 0.02
CA GLU A 190 2.41 4.53 0.03
C GLU A 190 2.41 5.84 0.82
N HIS A 191 3.20 5.90 1.88
CA HIS A 191 3.27 7.03 2.79
C HIS A 191 4.69 7.25 3.32
N ALA A 192 4.96 8.47 3.79
CA ALA A 192 6.18 8.81 4.50
C ALA A 192 6.33 7.95 5.77
N SER A 193 7.57 7.73 6.21
CA SER A 193 7.81 7.09 7.49
C SER A 193 7.25 7.94 8.65
N ALA A 194 6.96 7.29 9.77
CA ALA A 194 6.53 8.02 10.98
C ALA A 194 7.57 9.03 11.44
N GLU A 195 8.85 8.71 11.28
CA GLU A 195 9.98 9.60 11.64
C GLU A 195 10.03 10.83 10.72
N ASP A 196 9.91 10.64 9.41
CA ASP A 196 9.89 11.75 8.46
C ASP A 196 8.68 12.66 8.71
N LEU A 197 7.49 12.06 8.91
CA LEU A 197 6.28 12.80 9.22
C LEU A 197 6.42 13.63 10.50
N LEU A 198 6.97 13.02 11.58
CA LEU A 198 7.20 13.70 12.85
C LEU A 198 8.17 14.88 12.68
N ASN A 199 9.30 14.66 12.00
CA ASN A 199 10.31 15.70 11.80
C ASN A 199 9.74 16.85 10.96
N ILE A 200 9.06 16.56 9.88
CA ILE A 200 8.46 17.56 8.97
C ILE A 200 7.39 18.38 9.69
N VAL A 201 6.47 17.69 10.42
CA VAL A 201 5.38 18.42 11.09
C VAL A 201 5.88 19.17 12.31
N THR A 202 6.88 18.67 13.04
CA THR A 202 7.49 19.41 14.15
C THR A 202 8.16 20.69 13.64
N GLU A 203 8.97 20.63 12.57
CA GLU A 203 9.55 21.81 11.94
C GLU A 203 8.46 22.78 11.45
N PHE A 204 7.39 22.24 10.83
CA PHE A 204 6.25 23.04 10.41
C PHE A 204 5.58 23.77 11.59
N ILE A 205 5.32 23.07 12.72
CA ILE A 205 4.69 23.67 13.90
C ILE A 205 5.59 24.75 14.50
N ASP A 206 6.91 24.57 14.50
CA ASP A 206 7.85 25.58 14.99
C ASP A 206 7.86 26.83 14.09
N GLU A 207 7.93 26.66 12.76
CA GLU A 207 7.79 27.80 11.83
C GLU A 207 6.40 28.45 11.91
N PHE A 208 5.36 27.64 12.09
CA PHE A 208 3.98 28.10 12.24
C PHE A 208 3.82 28.98 13.49
N LYS A 209 4.33 28.54 14.64
CA LYS A 209 4.33 29.30 15.88
C LYS A 209 5.16 30.59 15.76
N ALA A 210 6.33 30.52 15.14
CA ALA A 210 7.18 31.69 14.93
C ALA A 210 6.50 32.76 14.05
N LYS A 211 5.71 32.34 13.08
CA LYS A 211 5.09 33.21 12.08
C LYS A 211 3.71 33.73 12.47
N PHE A 212 2.91 32.89 13.14
CA PHE A 212 1.51 33.14 13.42
C PHE A 212 1.15 33.14 14.91
N GLY A 213 2.11 32.80 15.79
CA GLY A 213 1.88 32.58 17.23
C GLY A 213 1.37 33.79 18.00
N GLU A 214 1.37 34.98 17.42
CA GLU A 214 0.74 36.17 17.99
C GLU A 214 -0.79 35.99 18.08
N HIS A 215 -1.40 35.32 17.09
CA HIS A 215 -2.84 35.19 16.94
C HIS A 215 -3.33 33.76 16.72
N VAL A 216 -2.42 32.79 16.64
CA VAL A 216 -2.76 31.36 16.47
C VAL A 216 -1.97 30.52 17.47
N HIS A 217 -2.67 29.88 18.38
CA HIS A 217 -2.05 29.14 19.48
C HIS A 217 -2.28 27.66 19.32
N VAL A 218 -1.20 26.90 19.12
CA VAL A 218 -1.24 25.42 19.09
C VAL A 218 -1.40 24.94 20.55
N LEU A 219 -2.43 24.15 20.79
CA LEU A 219 -2.80 23.66 22.12
C LEU A 219 -2.21 22.28 22.39
N ASP A 220 -2.43 21.37 21.47
CA ASP A 220 -1.97 20.00 21.56
C ASP A 220 -1.85 19.38 20.15
N TRP A 221 -1.11 18.28 20.08
CA TRP A 221 -1.08 17.42 18.90
C TRP A 221 -0.67 15.98 19.25
N ALA A 222 -1.10 15.03 18.43
CA ALA A 222 -0.78 13.61 18.54
C ALA A 222 -0.35 13.03 17.19
N LEU A 223 0.77 12.27 17.19
CA LEU A 223 1.12 11.39 16.09
C LEU A 223 0.52 10.02 16.34
N HIS A 224 -0.39 9.60 15.50
CA HIS A 224 -1.01 8.29 15.55
C HIS A 224 -0.25 7.31 14.67
N LEU A 225 0.24 6.23 15.27
CA LEU A 225 0.89 5.09 14.64
C LEU A 225 0.02 3.83 14.67
N ASP A 226 -1.06 3.88 15.40
CA ASP A 226 -1.99 2.79 15.69
C ASP A 226 -3.11 2.62 14.66
N GLU A 227 -3.17 3.49 13.68
CA GLU A 227 -4.06 3.36 12.54
C GLU A 227 -3.30 2.92 11.27
N SER A 228 -4.02 2.73 10.17
CA SER A 228 -3.47 2.18 8.93
C SER A 228 -2.39 3.04 8.27
N THR A 229 -2.41 4.36 8.48
CA THR A 229 -1.43 5.31 7.93
C THR A 229 -0.99 6.27 9.02
N PRO A 230 0.32 6.53 9.22
CA PRO A 230 0.79 7.55 10.16
C PRO A 230 0.21 8.92 9.81
N HIS A 231 -0.34 9.60 10.82
CA HIS A 231 -0.89 10.94 10.66
C HIS A 231 -0.84 11.71 11.98
N ILE A 232 -0.87 13.04 11.89
CA ILE A 232 -0.85 13.92 13.06
C ILE A 232 -2.16 14.68 13.14
N HIS A 233 -2.77 14.67 14.31
CA HIS A 233 -3.85 15.56 14.71
C HIS A 233 -3.27 16.71 15.50
N GLU A 234 -3.48 17.94 15.06
CA GLU A 234 -3.03 19.15 15.74
C GLU A 234 -4.21 20.06 15.99
N ARG A 235 -4.30 20.64 17.19
CA ARG A 235 -5.39 21.52 17.57
C ARG A 235 -4.88 22.89 17.95
N HIS A 236 -5.52 23.93 17.41
CA HIS A 236 -5.16 25.31 17.64
C HIS A 236 -6.39 26.20 17.78
N VAL A 237 -6.17 27.40 18.33
CA VAL A 237 -7.19 28.42 18.45
C VAL A 237 -6.68 29.74 17.85
N PHE A 238 -7.58 30.45 17.17
CA PHE A 238 -7.36 31.81 16.66
C PHE A 238 -7.91 32.80 17.65
N ASP A 239 -7.14 33.80 18.07
CA ASP A 239 -7.60 34.86 18.91
C ASP A 239 -7.11 36.25 18.51
N CYS A 240 -7.85 37.23 18.91
CA CYS A 240 -7.49 38.63 18.69
C CYS A 240 -8.21 39.51 19.73
N GLU A 241 -7.71 40.70 19.95
CA GLU A 241 -8.40 41.69 20.74
C GLU A 241 -9.74 42.06 20.10
N ASN A 242 -10.76 42.13 20.93
CA ASN A 242 -12.06 42.65 20.53
C ASN A 242 -12.09 44.19 20.61
N ARG A 243 -13.21 44.82 20.28
CA ARG A 243 -13.39 46.30 20.36
C ARG A 243 -13.27 46.88 21.76
N TYR A 244 -13.16 46.07 22.78
CA TYR A 244 -13.01 46.45 24.19
C TYR A 244 -11.58 46.22 24.73
N GLY A 245 -10.65 45.80 23.89
CA GLY A 245 -9.30 45.42 24.25
C GLY A 245 -9.15 44.10 24.97
N GLU A 246 -10.15 43.23 24.87
CA GLU A 246 -10.13 41.90 25.50
C GLU A 246 -9.76 40.84 24.46
N VAL A 247 -8.83 39.96 24.76
CA VAL A 247 -8.46 38.84 23.92
C VAL A 247 -9.59 37.81 23.91
N ALA A 248 -10.08 37.46 22.75
CA ALA A 248 -11.20 36.53 22.56
C ALA A 248 -10.98 35.63 21.35
N PRO A 249 -11.53 34.39 21.34
CA PRO A 249 -11.48 33.54 20.16
C PRO A 249 -12.20 34.15 18.96
N GLN A 250 -11.45 34.58 17.92
CA GLN A 250 -11.98 35.30 16.76
C GLN A 250 -11.13 35.04 15.52
N GLN A 251 -11.42 33.95 14.79
CA GLN A 251 -10.64 33.52 13.64
C GLN A 251 -10.47 34.61 12.58
N GLU A 252 -11.55 35.22 12.10
CA GLU A 252 -11.49 36.15 10.97
C GLU A 252 -10.67 37.41 11.29
N LYS A 253 -10.79 37.94 12.51
CA LYS A 253 -10.01 39.08 12.98
C LYS A 253 -8.54 38.73 13.24
N ALA A 254 -8.28 37.56 13.77
CA ALA A 254 -6.93 37.07 13.96
C ALA A 254 -6.18 36.98 12.61
N LEU A 255 -6.85 36.44 11.60
CA LEU A 255 -6.29 36.34 10.25
C LEU A 255 -6.15 37.70 9.55
N GLU A 256 -7.04 38.64 9.83
CA GLU A 256 -6.89 40.03 9.37
C GLU A 256 -5.68 40.70 10.00
N ALA A 257 -5.49 40.55 11.32
CA ALA A 257 -4.34 41.09 12.04
C ALA A 257 -3.01 40.47 11.57
N LEU A 258 -3.01 39.21 11.18
CA LEU A 258 -1.86 38.53 10.55
C LEU A 258 -1.62 38.96 9.08
N GLY A 259 -2.44 39.83 8.51
CA GLY A 259 -2.27 40.34 7.17
C GLY A 259 -2.78 39.43 6.05
N PHE A 260 -3.67 38.50 6.35
CA PHE A 260 -4.29 37.70 5.30
C PHE A 260 -5.46 38.44 4.62
N ASP A 261 -5.44 38.51 3.31
CA ASP A 261 -6.50 39.07 2.51
C ASP A 261 -7.58 38.05 2.15
N LEU A 262 -8.75 38.56 1.74
CA LEU A 262 -9.79 37.71 1.12
C LEU A 262 -9.28 37.22 -0.25
N PRO A 263 -9.64 35.96 -0.68
CA PRO A 263 -9.34 35.49 -2.02
C PRO A 263 -9.81 36.44 -3.14
N ASP A 264 -10.94 37.10 -2.94
CA ASP A 264 -11.51 38.11 -3.82
C ASP A 264 -11.86 39.32 -2.95
N PRO A 265 -11.00 40.37 -2.93
CA PRO A 265 -11.20 41.58 -2.12
C PRO A 265 -12.46 42.37 -2.51
N ASP A 266 -12.93 42.25 -3.74
CA ASP A 266 -14.10 42.95 -4.24
C ASP A 266 -15.44 42.34 -3.84
N LYS A 267 -15.37 41.11 -3.26
CA LYS A 267 -16.56 40.40 -2.78
C LYS A 267 -16.69 40.39 -1.26
N PRO A 268 -17.92 40.40 -0.74
CA PRO A 268 -18.14 40.36 0.70
C PRO A 268 -17.68 39.02 1.29
N LEU A 269 -17.37 39.06 2.59
CA LEU A 269 -17.03 37.87 3.40
C LEU A 269 -18.13 36.82 3.29
N SER A 270 -17.76 35.60 2.95
CA SER A 270 -18.67 34.48 2.79
C SER A 270 -17.95 33.14 3.06
N ARG A 271 -18.70 32.02 3.09
CA ARG A 271 -18.12 30.69 3.20
C ARG A 271 -17.09 30.37 2.10
N ARG A 272 -17.22 30.98 0.90
CA ARG A 272 -16.33 30.76 -0.24
C ARG A 272 -15.33 31.92 -0.46
N ASN A 273 -15.40 32.96 0.36
CA ASN A 273 -14.52 34.13 0.28
C ASN A 273 -14.22 34.60 1.70
N ASN A 274 -13.21 34.04 2.34
CA ASN A 274 -12.78 34.33 3.71
C ASN A 274 -11.27 34.17 3.83
N ARG A 275 -10.68 34.79 4.84
CA ARG A 275 -9.23 34.83 5.07
C ARG A 275 -8.67 33.45 5.44
N LYS A 276 -9.51 32.53 5.92
CA LYS A 276 -9.07 31.15 6.23
C LYS A 276 -8.59 30.41 4.97
N ILE A 277 -9.18 30.71 3.80
CA ILE A 277 -8.78 30.07 2.53
C ILE A 277 -7.34 30.45 2.17
N THR A 278 -7.00 31.75 2.26
CA THR A 278 -5.64 32.23 1.98
C THR A 278 -4.63 31.77 3.01
N PHE A 279 -5.03 31.75 4.29
CA PHE A 279 -4.23 31.18 5.37
C PHE A 279 -3.93 29.70 5.16
N ASP A 280 -4.93 28.90 4.84
CA ASP A 280 -4.76 27.45 4.60
C ASP A 280 -3.87 27.18 3.39
N ALA A 281 -3.97 27.99 2.34
CA ALA A 281 -3.08 27.90 1.18
C ALA A 281 -1.62 28.22 1.58
N ALA A 282 -1.40 29.24 2.41
CA ALA A 282 -0.07 29.60 2.91
C ALA A 282 0.51 28.49 3.80
N CYS A 283 -0.29 27.92 4.69
CA CYS A 283 0.12 26.79 5.53
C CYS A 283 0.46 25.55 4.71
N ARG A 284 -0.38 25.23 3.68
CA ARG A 284 -0.09 24.11 2.79
C ARG A 284 1.23 24.31 2.03
N LYS A 285 1.46 25.52 1.52
CA LYS A 285 2.70 25.85 0.83
C LYS A 285 3.91 25.70 1.76
N MET A 286 3.84 26.20 2.97
CA MET A 286 4.90 26.09 3.98
C MET A 286 5.21 24.61 4.29
N LEU A 287 4.19 23.79 4.54
CA LEU A 287 4.36 22.35 4.78
C LEU A 287 4.97 21.64 3.57
N PHE A 288 4.56 22.00 2.36
CA PHE A 288 5.10 21.45 1.12
C PHE A 288 6.60 21.77 0.97
N GLU A 289 6.99 23.03 1.22
CA GLU A 289 8.39 23.45 1.15
C GLU A 289 9.26 22.76 2.19
N ILE A 290 8.75 22.56 3.41
CA ILE A 290 9.43 21.81 4.47
C ILE A 290 9.62 20.35 4.04
N ALA A 291 8.57 19.68 3.61
CA ALA A 291 8.64 18.29 3.18
C ALA A 291 9.64 18.10 2.02
N LYS A 292 9.68 19.05 1.09
CA LYS A 292 10.71 19.08 0.02
C LYS A 292 12.14 19.22 0.57
N ARG A 293 12.35 20.05 1.62
CA ARG A 293 13.66 20.15 2.31
C ARG A 293 14.09 18.84 2.96
N HIS A 294 13.14 18.04 3.43
CA HIS A 294 13.36 16.69 3.96
C HIS A 294 13.53 15.62 2.87
N GLY A 295 13.52 16.01 1.59
CA GLY A 295 13.79 15.11 0.47
C GLY A 295 12.59 14.28 0.01
N LEU A 296 11.37 14.66 0.36
CA LEU A 296 10.16 14.03 -0.14
C LEU A 296 9.72 14.67 -1.46
N ASP A 297 9.44 13.82 -2.44
CA ASP A 297 8.80 14.24 -3.69
C ASP A 297 7.28 14.21 -3.50
N LEU A 298 6.65 15.38 -3.59
CA LEU A 298 5.21 15.56 -3.36
C LEU A 298 4.49 16.01 -4.62
N GLU A 299 3.22 15.65 -4.75
CA GLU A 299 2.33 16.19 -5.77
C GLU A 299 2.19 17.72 -5.60
N GLU A 300 2.58 18.49 -6.62
CA GLU A 300 2.55 19.97 -6.58
C GLU A 300 1.11 20.50 -6.56
N GLU A 301 0.22 19.90 -7.36
CA GLU A 301 -1.17 20.34 -7.42
C GLU A 301 -1.98 19.81 -6.23
N ALA A 302 -2.64 20.73 -5.53
CA ALA A 302 -3.62 20.35 -4.53
C ALA A 302 -4.86 19.81 -5.25
N GLU A 303 -5.16 18.53 -5.09
CA GLU A 303 -6.49 18.05 -5.43
C GLU A 303 -7.51 18.68 -4.47
N TYR A 304 -8.09 19.80 -4.87
CA TYR A 304 -9.30 20.31 -4.24
C TYR A 304 -10.44 19.38 -4.67
N GLY A 305 -10.66 18.33 -3.88
CA GLY A 305 -11.69 17.37 -4.18
C GLY A 305 -13.06 18.02 -4.17
N ASN A 306 -13.68 18.14 -5.34
CA ASN A 306 -15.14 18.22 -5.48
C ASN A 306 -15.82 16.90 -5.06
N ARG A 307 -15.06 15.99 -4.45
CA ARG A 307 -15.58 14.74 -3.88
C ARG A 307 -16.37 15.11 -2.61
N GLN A 308 -17.61 14.71 -2.57
CA GLN A 308 -18.38 14.74 -1.32
C GLN A 308 -17.54 14.03 -0.25
N TYR A 309 -17.43 14.66 0.93
CA TYR A 309 -16.81 14.03 2.09
C TYR A 309 -17.57 12.72 2.35
N LEU A 310 -16.91 11.61 2.04
CA LEU A 310 -17.38 10.30 2.44
C LEU A 310 -16.87 10.07 3.86
N GLU A 311 -17.73 9.60 4.73
CA GLU A 311 -17.31 9.13 6.04
C GLU A 311 -16.26 8.02 5.86
N LYS A 312 -15.35 7.86 6.83
CA LYS A 312 -14.22 6.92 6.73
C LYS A 312 -14.66 5.53 6.27
N GLN A 313 -15.79 5.03 6.78
CA GLN A 313 -16.39 3.74 6.39
C GLN A 313 -16.85 3.71 4.94
N ASP A 314 -17.55 4.75 4.49
CA ASP A 314 -18.02 4.84 3.09
C ASP A 314 -16.86 4.95 2.10
N PHE A 315 -15.77 5.64 2.49
CA PHE A 315 -14.54 5.70 1.70
C PHE A 315 -13.87 4.33 1.60
N ILE A 316 -13.75 3.61 2.73
CA ILE A 316 -13.17 2.26 2.77
C ILE A 316 -14.00 1.30 1.92
N LEU A 317 -15.34 1.32 2.05
CA LEU A 317 -16.25 0.51 1.25
C LEU A 317 -16.16 0.83 -0.24
N ALA A 318 -16.07 2.11 -0.61
CA ALA A 318 -15.90 2.53 -2.00
C ALA A 318 -14.57 2.01 -2.57
N LYS A 319 -13.47 2.12 -1.81
CA LYS A 319 -12.14 1.62 -2.21
C LYS A 319 -12.11 0.09 -2.31
N GLN A 320 -12.74 -0.62 -1.37
CA GLN A 320 -12.86 -2.08 -1.43
C GLN A 320 -13.66 -2.53 -2.65
N LYS A 321 -14.76 -1.84 -2.98
CA LYS A 321 -15.58 -2.12 -4.16
C LYS A 321 -14.79 -1.91 -5.46
N GLU A 322 -13.97 -0.87 -5.53
CA GLU A 322 -13.08 -0.59 -6.67
C GLU A 322 -12.02 -1.69 -6.82
N GLN A 323 -11.37 -2.10 -5.72
CA GLN A 323 -10.39 -3.18 -5.72
C GLN A 323 -11.02 -4.52 -6.14
N LEU A 324 -12.22 -4.82 -5.66
CA LEU A 324 -12.95 -6.04 -6.01
C LEU A 324 -13.30 -6.07 -7.50
N SER A 325 -13.73 -4.94 -8.06
CA SER A 325 -13.98 -4.80 -9.50
C SER A 325 -12.71 -5.00 -10.33
N ALA A 326 -11.58 -4.43 -9.90
CA ALA A 326 -10.29 -4.60 -10.58
C ALA A 326 -9.80 -6.06 -10.53
N GLN A 327 -9.99 -6.75 -9.38
CA GLN A 327 -9.67 -8.17 -9.25
C GLN A 327 -10.56 -9.04 -10.13
N GLN A 328 -11.86 -8.73 -10.23
CA GLN A 328 -12.79 -9.44 -11.10
C GLN A 328 -12.39 -9.31 -12.57
N ASN A 329 -12.08 -8.10 -13.03
CA ASN A 329 -11.61 -7.87 -14.41
C ASN A 329 -10.33 -8.66 -14.72
N LYS A 330 -9.41 -8.73 -13.76
CA LYS A 330 -8.18 -9.52 -13.91
C LYS A 330 -8.46 -11.02 -13.95
N LEU A 331 -9.42 -11.49 -13.17
CA LEU A 331 -9.86 -12.90 -13.21
C LEU A 331 -10.48 -13.25 -14.56
N ASP A 332 -11.33 -12.37 -15.08
CA ASP A 332 -11.99 -12.57 -16.38
C ASP A 332 -10.95 -12.59 -17.52
N GLU A 333 -9.94 -11.72 -17.49
CA GLU A 333 -8.83 -11.73 -18.45
C GLU A 333 -8.01 -13.03 -18.39
N LEU A 334 -7.69 -13.50 -17.17
CA LEU A 334 -6.98 -14.78 -16.98
C LEU A 334 -7.81 -15.97 -17.45
N THR A 335 -9.12 -15.95 -17.22
CA THR A 335 -10.04 -17.00 -17.68
C THR A 335 -10.09 -17.08 -19.20
N LEU A 336 -10.13 -15.94 -19.88
CA LEU A 336 -10.02 -15.86 -21.35
C LEU A 336 -8.71 -16.48 -21.83
N LYS A 337 -7.57 -16.10 -21.24
CA LYS A 337 -6.26 -16.65 -21.61
C LYS A 337 -6.16 -18.17 -21.41
N VAL A 338 -6.78 -18.70 -20.36
CA VAL A 338 -6.83 -20.15 -20.12
C VAL A 338 -7.66 -20.85 -21.17
N ASN A 339 -8.82 -20.30 -21.55
CA ASN A 339 -9.67 -20.86 -22.59
C ASN A 339 -8.98 -20.86 -23.96
N ASP A 340 -8.27 -19.76 -24.32
CA ASP A 340 -7.49 -19.67 -25.55
C ASP A 340 -6.37 -20.73 -25.58
N MET A 341 -5.72 -20.99 -24.45
CA MET A 341 -4.67 -22.00 -24.33
C MET A 341 -5.23 -23.42 -24.45
N GLU A 342 -6.41 -23.71 -23.90
CA GLU A 342 -7.09 -24.99 -24.09
C GLU A 342 -7.46 -25.25 -25.56
N THR A 343 -7.97 -24.24 -26.23
CA THR A 343 -8.28 -24.31 -27.69
C THR A 343 -7.00 -24.61 -28.47
N LEU A 344 -5.91 -23.93 -28.18
CA LEU A 344 -4.63 -24.17 -28.85
C LEU A 344 -4.10 -25.60 -28.58
N ILE A 345 -4.23 -26.12 -27.38
CA ILE A 345 -3.85 -27.50 -27.03
C ILE A 345 -4.69 -28.50 -27.83
N ASP A 346 -5.98 -28.25 -28.01
CA ASP A 346 -6.86 -29.10 -28.79
C ASP A 346 -6.47 -29.15 -30.26
N GLU A 347 -6.17 -27.99 -30.87
CA GLU A 347 -5.72 -27.89 -32.27
C GLU A 347 -4.36 -28.59 -32.48
N VAL A 348 -3.38 -28.31 -31.60
CA VAL A 348 -2.05 -28.95 -31.69
C VAL A 348 -2.13 -30.45 -31.50
N SER A 349 -2.97 -30.94 -30.56
CA SER A 349 -3.16 -32.36 -30.32
C SER A 349 -3.80 -33.06 -31.50
N ALA A 350 -4.74 -32.40 -32.18
CA ALA A 350 -5.34 -32.89 -33.40
C ALA A 350 -4.33 -33.04 -34.54
N ALA A 351 -3.52 -31.99 -34.77
CA ALA A 351 -2.48 -31.97 -35.79
C ALA A 351 -1.39 -33.01 -35.53
N ALA A 352 -0.95 -33.14 -34.26
CA ALA A 352 0.05 -34.11 -33.86
C ALA A 352 -0.45 -35.57 -34.08
N TYR A 353 -1.71 -35.86 -33.76
CA TYR A 353 -2.27 -37.18 -33.98
C TYR A 353 -2.35 -37.51 -35.47
N ASP A 354 -2.87 -36.60 -36.29
CA ASP A 354 -3.00 -36.80 -37.74
C ASP A 354 -1.61 -37.01 -38.40
N LYS A 355 -0.59 -36.26 -37.96
CA LYS A 355 0.79 -36.46 -38.41
C LYS A 355 1.39 -37.78 -37.95
N ALA A 356 1.12 -38.24 -36.75
CA ALA A 356 1.53 -39.54 -36.27
C ALA A 356 0.92 -40.70 -37.07
N VAL A 357 -0.36 -40.60 -37.42
CA VAL A 357 -1.05 -41.58 -38.28
C VAL A 357 -0.39 -41.62 -39.67
N GLU A 358 -0.08 -40.46 -40.25
CA GLU A 358 0.63 -40.38 -41.56
C GLU A 358 1.99 -41.11 -41.49
N VAL A 359 2.82 -40.76 -40.51
CA VAL A 359 4.16 -41.36 -40.30
C VAL A 359 4.09 -42.87 -40.11
N VAL A 360 3.20 -43.36 -39.23
CA VAL A 360 3.03 -44.79 -38.96
C VAL A 360 2.57 -45.54 -40.22
N THR A 361 1.63 -44.93 -40.95
CA THR A 361 1.13 -45.53 -42.21
C THR A 361 2.22 -45.60 -43.28
N ASP A 362 3.06 -44.56 -43.35
CA ASP A 362 4.16 -44.51 -44.30
C ASP A 362 5.26 -45.52 -43.96
N VAL A 363 5.64 -45.66 -42.70
CA VAL A 363 6.55 -46.68 -42.20
C VAL A 363 6.04 -48.10 -42.55
N VAL A 364 4.74 -48.37 -42.32
CA VAL A 364 4.12 -49.66 -42.70
C VAL A 364 4.20 -49.88 -44.21
N ARG A 365 4.02 -48.84 -44.99
CA ARG A 365 4.07 -48.92 -46.47
C ARG A 365 5.47 -49.17 -47.02
N THR A 366 6.50 -48.59 -46.39
CA THR A 366 7.86 -48.58 -46.93
C THR A 366 8.78 -49.59 -46.27
N GLU A 367 8.67 -49.80 -44.96
CA GLU A 367 9.64 -50.57 -44.19
C GLU A 367 9.14 -51.99 -43.87
N THR A 368 7.82 -52.23 -43.79
CA THR A 368 7.31 -53.56 -43.50
C THR A 368 7.66 -54.51 -44.67
N ARG A 369 8.32 -55.66 -44.32
CA ARG A 369 8.78 -56.68 -45.29
C ARG A 369 9.87 -56.18 -46.29
N LYS A 370 10.56 -55.13 -46.03
CA LYS A 370 11.61 -54.61 -46.87
C LYS A 370 12.74 -55.64 -47.04
N GLU A 371 13.11 -56.33 -45.95
CA GLU A 371 14.12 -57.38 -45.97
C GLU A 371 13.63 -58.65 -46.78
N ASP A 372 12.36 -59.04 -46.65
CA ASP A 372 11.82 -60.12 -47.44
C ASP A 372 11.86 -59.82 -48.92
N MET A 373 11.49 -58.62 -49.31
CA MET A 373 11.58 -58.19 -50.73
C MET A 373 13.00 -58.19 -51.23
N ARG A 374 13.98 -57.71 -50.43
CA ARG A 374 15.38 -57.70 -50.76
C ARG A 374 15.92 -59.14 -50.98
N MET A 375 15.55 -60.09 -50.09
CA MET A 375 15.88 -61.48 -50.25
C MET A 375 15.35 -62.08 -51.57
N ILE A 376 14.12 -61.72 -51.94
CA ILE A 376 13.54 -62.21 -53.21
C ILE A 376 14.25 -61.61 -54.41
N GLU A 377 14.62 -60.33 -54.36
CA GLU A 377 15.42 -59.68 -55.40
C GLU A 377 16.81 -60.27 -55.52
N ASP A 378 17.47 -60.55 -54.42
CA ASP A 378 18.78 -61.19 -54.35
C ASP A 378 18.70 -62.62 -54.91
N THR A 379 17.62 -63.35 -54.57
CA THR A 379 17.35 -64.69 -55.13
C THR A 379 17.11 -64.59 -56.63
N LYS A 380 16.35 -63.61 -57.09
CA LYS A 380 16.12 -63.40 -58.53
C LYS A 380 17.43 -63.10 -59.29
N ARG A 381 18.30 -62.21 -58.70
CA ARG A 381 19.62 -61.92 -59.25
C ARG A 381 20.50 -63.21 -59.36
N TRP A 382 20.45 -63.99 -58.26
CA TRP A 382 21.16 -65.26 -58.20
C TRP A 382 20.62 -66.28 -59.25
N VAL A 383 19.32 -66.42 -59.44
CA VAL A 383 18.71 -67.32 -60.47
C VAL A 383 19.11 -66.88 -61.85
N LEU A 384 19.19 -65.59 -62.15
CA LEU A 384 19.52 -65.06 -63.47
C LEU A 384 21.02 -65.03 -63.79
N SER A 385 21.86 -65.31 -62.82
CA SER A 385 23.34 -65.29 -63.00
C SER A 385 23.76 -66.25 -64.08
N PRO A 386 24.64 -65.81 -65.02
CA PRO A 386 25.17 -66.61 -66.11
C PRO A 386 25.86 -67.89 -65.67
N GLU A 387 26.34 -67.97 -64.51
CA GLU A 387 27.10 -69.11 -63.92
C GLU A 387 26.22 -70.32 -63.58
N ARG A 388 24.91 -70.20 -63.71
CA ARG A 388 23.96 -71.26 -63.39
C ARG A 388 23.78 -72.25 -64.47
N LYS A 389 23.88 -73.55 -64.16
CA LYS A 389 23.73 -74.65 -65.06
C LYS A 389 22.30 -74.92 -65.58
N ALA A 390 21.27 -74.26 -65.02
CA ALA A 390 19.86 -74.39 -65.45
C ALA A 390 19.63 -73.75 -66.82
N PRO A 391 18.72 -74.32 -67.64
CA PRO A 391 18.35 -73.74 -68.94
C PRO A 391 17.85 -72.31 -68.81
N GLN A 392 18.15 -71.44 -69.74
CA GLN A 392 17.79 -70.00 -69.73
C GLN A 392 16.28 -69.83 -69.60
N ALA A 393 15.46 -70.56 -70.32
CA ALA A 393 13.99 -70.52 -70.25
C ALA A 393 13.46 -70.79 -68.79
N THR A 394 14.09 -71.76 -68.08
CA THR A 394 13.73 -72.10 -66.68
C THR A 394 14.10 -70.96 -65.72
N ARG A 395 15.26 -70.34 -65.90
CA ARG A 395 15.72 -69.21 -65.10
C ARG A 395 14.81 -68.00 -65.32
N GLU A 396 14.46 -67.70 -66.54
CA GLU A 396 13.54 -66.61 -66.84
C GLU A 396 12.11 -66.87 -66.33
N TYR A 397 11.61 -68.08 -66.39
CA TYR A 397 10.36 -68.46 -65.77
C TYR A 397 10.34 -68.27 -64.30
N THR A 398 11.41 -68.71 -63.63
CA THR A 398 11.57 -68.54 -62.15
C THR A 398 11.68 -67.08 -61.76
N ALA A 399 12.41 -66.30 -62.54
CA ALA A 399 12.52 -64.85 -62.27
C ALA A 399 11.12 -64.13 -62.44
N LYS A 400 10.35 -64.46 -63.44
CA LYS A 400 8.97 -63.96 -63.61
C LYS A 400 8.06 -64.35 -62.47
N HIS A 401 8.27 -65.57 -61.88
CA HIS A 401 7.47 -66.03 -60.77
C HIS A 401 7.86 -65.25 -59.49
N LEU A 402 9.14 -64.96 -59.27
CA LEU A 402 9.62 -64.10 -58.19
C LEU A 402 9.08 -62.63 -58.33
N ASP A 403 9.03 -62.13 -59.58
CA ASP A 403 8.38 -60.80 -59.78
C ASP A 403 6.90 -60.82 -59.39
N THR A 404 6.18 -61.85 -59.70
CA THR A 404 4.76 -62.00 -59.31
C THR A 404 4.64 -62.06 -57.73
N VAL A 405 5.60 -62.65 -57.04
CA VAL A 405 5.62 -62.67 -55.59
C VAL A 405 5.92 -61.27 -55.04
N LEU A 406 6.90 -60.57 -55.60
CA LEU A 406 7.23 -59.18 -55.23
C LEU A 406 5.99 -58.26 -55.36
N ASP A 407 5.32 -58.34 -56.52
CA ASP A 407 4.09 -57.56 -56.76
C ASP A 407 3.00 -57.85 -55.73
N LYS A 408 2.84 -59.13 -55.34
CA LYS A 408 1.89 -59.48 -54.28
C LYS A 408 2.26 -58.93 -52.96
N PHE A 409 3.57 -58.89 -52.55
CA PHE A 409 4.01 -58.27 -51.35
C PHE A 409 3.75 -56.78 -51.36
N LEU A 410 4.11 -56.05 -52.40
CA LEU A 410 3.85 -54.61 -52.56
C LEU A 410 2.36 -54.31 -52.42
N LYS A 411 1.51 -55.04 -53.14
CA LYS A 411 0.04 -54.86 -53.06
C LYS A 411 -0.49 -55.14 -51.65
N THR A 412 0.07 -56.16 -50.96
CA THR A 412 -0.34 -56.49 -49.58
C THR A 412 0.09 -55.40 -48.63
N MET A 413 1.30 -54.83 -48.74
CA MET A 413 1.76 -53.73 -47.94
C MET A 413 0.90 -52.51 -48.12
N GLN A 414 0.59 -52.12 -49.36
CA GLN A 414 -0.31 -50.99 -49.68
C GLN A 414 -1.70 -51.17 -49.10
N THR A 415 -2.30 -52.37 -49.23
CA THR A 415 -3.60 -52.66 -48.65
C THR A 415 -3.60 -52.68 -47.13
N THR A 416 -2.54 -53.18 -46.51
CA THR A 416 -2.38 -53.19 -45.07
C THR A 416 -2.24 -51.78 -44.54
N ALA A 417 -1.42 -50.95 -45.16
CA ALA A 417 -1.24 -49.52 -44.81
C ALA A 417 -2.59 -48.77 -44.93
N ALA A 418 -3.33 -48.97 -46.02
CA ALA A 418 -4.63 -48.34 -46.22
C ALA A 418 -5.66 -48.78 -45.17
N ARG A 419 -5.73 -50.06 -44.80
CA ARG A 419 -6.60 -50.57 -43.72
C ARG A 419 -6.20 -50.03 -42.34
N LEU A 420 -4.92 -49.89 -42.07
CA LEU A 420 -4.41 -49.31 -40.84
C LEU A 420 -4.81 -47.84 -40.75
N GLN A 421 -4.58 -47.09 -41.82
CA GLN A 421 -4.98 -45.68 -41.90
C GLN A 421 -6.48 -45.50 -41.67
N GLU A 422 -7.32 -46.32 -42.37
CA GLU A 422 -8.76 -46.29 -42.15
C GLU A 422 -9.18 -46.57 -40.71
N LYS A 423 -8.55 -47.56 -40.06
CA LYS A 423 -8.81 -47.87 -38.62
C LYS A 423 -8.42 -46.74 -37.70
N LEU A 424 -7.26 -46.11 -37.92
CA LEU A 424 -6.75 -45.03 -37.07
C LEU A 424 -7.51 -43.72 -37.26
N LEU A 425 -8.03 -43.48 -38.45
CA LEU A 425 -8.85 -42.30 -38.76
C LEU A 425 -10.34 -42.48 -38.46
N LYS A 426 -10.80 -43.65 -37.96
CA LYS A 426 -12.17 -43.80 -37.47
C LYS A 426 -12.43 -42.82 -36.35
N PRO A 427 -13.61 -42.17 -36.28
CA PRO A 427 -13.90 -41.12 -35.31
C PRO A 427 -13.57 -41.51 -33.87
N GLU A 428 -13.92 -42.73 -33.44
CA GLU A 428 -13.68 -43.22 -32.08
C GLU A 428 -12.18 -43.39 -31.75
N ALA A 429 -11.42 -43.98 -32.70
CA ALA A 429 -9.98 -44.18 -32.54
C ALA A 429 -9.24 -42.86 -32.57
N ARG A 430 -9.64 -41.95 -33.48
CA ARG A 430 -9.09 -40.60 -33.59
C ARG A 430 -9.36 -39.78 -32.34
N GLN A 431 -10.57 -39.81 -31.80
CA GLN A 431 -10.92 -39.10 -30.58
C GLN A 431 -10.10 -39.59 -29.38
N LYS A 432 -10.04 -40.91 -29.18
CA LYS A 432 -9.25 -41.52 -28.12
C LYS A 432 -7.75 -41.20 -28.22
N GLY A 433 -7.21 -41.24 -29.44
CA GLY A 433 -5.81 -40.88 -29.67
C GLY A 433 -5.51 -39.40 -29.41
N LYS A 434 -6.39 -38.51 -29.83
CA LYS A 434 -6.30 -37.09 -29.56
C LYS A 434 -6.34 -36.81 -28.04
N GLU A 435 -7.23 -37.44 -27.29
CA GLU A 435 -7.30 -37.27 -25.84
C GLU A 435 -6.01 -37.71 -25.14
N GLN A 436 -5.41 -38.81 -25.55
CA GLN A 436 -4.12 -39.26 -25.03
C GLN A 436 -2.99 -38.29 -25.31
N VAL A 437 -2.96 -37.69 -26.52
CA VAL A 437 -1.97 -36.65 -26.88
C VAL A 437 -2.21 -35.38 -26.06
N LYS A 438 -3.49 -34.99 -25.92
CA LYS A 438 -3.90 -33.83 -25.14
C LYS A 438 -3.49 -33.96 -23.65
N GLU A 439 -3.70 -35.14 -23.04
CA GLU A 439 -3.31 -35.42 -21.65
C GLU A 439 -1.80 -35.27 -21.46
N LYS A 440 -1.00 -35.89 -22.35
CA LYS A 440 0.46 -35.76 -22.31
C LYS A 440 0.94 -34.32 -22.56
N ALA A 441 0.28 -33.58 -23.45
CA ALA A 441 0.59 -32.18 -23.69
C ALA A 441 0.31 -31.31 -22.44
N ARG A 442 -0.84 -31.54 -21.77
CA ARG A 442 -1.17 -30.87 -20.50
C ARG A 442 -0.13 -31.15 -19.42
N ASP A 443 0.26 -32.40 -19.24
CA ASP A 443 1.29 -32.77 -18.26
C ASP A 443 2.62 -32.07 -18.55
N SER A 444 3.02 -32.01 -19.81
CA SER A 444 4.24 -31.30 -20.22
C SER A 444 4.18 -29.80 -19.97
N VAL A 445 3.02 -29.16 -20.25
CA VAL A 445 2.79 -27.73 -19.98
C VAL A 445 2.80 -27.45 -18.48
N LEU A 446 2.14 -28.30 -17.67
CA LEU A 446 2.14 -28.17 -16.21
C LEU A 446 3.54 -28.35 -15.62
N GLN A 447 4.33 -29.30 -16.09
CA GLN A 447 5.74 -29.46 -15.68
C GLN A 447 6.57 -28.23 -16.05
N LEU A 448 6.37 -27.66 -17.23
CA LEU A 448 7.06 -26.45 -17.65
C LEU A 448 6.67 -25.23 -16.78
N LEU A 449 5.39 -25.06 -16.48
CA LEU A 449 4.90 -24.01 -15.61
C LEU A 449 5.47 -24.11 -14.20
N ASN A 450 5.45 -25.32 -13.62
CA ASN A 450 6.05 -25.56 -12.29
C ASN A 450 7.55 -25.26 -12.27
N ARG A 451 8.26 -25.58 -13.35
CA ARG A 451 9.69 -25.25 -13.51
C ARG A 451 9.92 -23.75 -13.58
N LEU A 452 9.13 -23.03 -14.36
CA LEU A 452 9.22 -21.58 -14.47
C LEU A 452 8.86 -20.89 -13.14
N GLN A 453 7.88 -21.38 -12.40
CA GLN A 453 7.56 -20.88 -11.07
C GLN A 453 8.71 -21.12 -10.07
N ALA A 454 9.31 -22.30 -10.09
CA ALA A 454 10.47 -22.60 -9.25
C ALA A 454 11.69 -21.72 -9.60
N GLU A 455 11.90 -21.41 -10.86
CA GLU A 455 12.93 -20.48 -11.31
C GLU A 455 12.67 -19.04 -10.89
N GLN A 456 11.41 -18.61 -10.83
CA GLN A 456 11.01 -17.30 -10.31
C GLN A 456 11.14 -17.18 -8.78
N THR A 457 10.81 -18.23 -8.05
CA THR A 457 10.98 -18.26 -6.58
C THR A 457 12.42 -18.36 -6.13
N ASN A 458 13.31 -18.90 -6.96
CA ASN A 458 14.75 -18.99 -6.69
C ASN A 458 15.57 -17.75 -7.14
N LYS A 459 14.95 -16.76 -7.79
CA LYS A 459 15.59 -15.45 -7.91
C LYS A 459 15.56 -14.80 -6.54
N PRO A 460 16.71 -14.35 -5.98
CA PRO A 460 16.73 -13.65 -4.70
C PRO A 460 15.93 -12.37 -4.89
N THR A 461 14.66 -12.43 -4.52
CA THR A 461 13.82 -11.26 -4.38
C THR A 461 14.40 -10.48 -3.23
N ALA A 462 14.82 -9.25 -3.48
CA ALA A 462 14.95 -8.27 -2.42
C ALA A 462 13.63 -8.35 -1.66
N GLN A 463 13.68 -8.75 -0.39
CA GLN A 463 12.51 -8.99 0.44
C GLN A 463 11.62 -7.74 0.41
N PRO A 464 10.39 -7.80 -0.09
CA PRO A 464 9.38 -6.87 0.36
C PRO A 464 9.10 -7.24 1.81
N ARG A 465 9.15 -6.26 2.68
CA ARG A 465 8.70 -6.41 4.06
C ARG A 465 7.30 -7.01 4.03
N THR A 466 7.18 -8.18 4.62
CA THR A 466 5.93 -8.87 4.89
C THR A 466 4.97 -7.92 5.59
N GLN A 467 3.97 -7.46 4.87
CA GLN A 467 2.69 -7.14 5.47
C GLN A 467 2.02 -8.49 5.73
N GLU A 468 2.02 -8.91 6.97
CA GLU A 468 1.07 -9.93 7.42
C GLU A 468 -0.32 -9.33 7.26
N GLY A 469 -0.98 -9.75 6.19
CA GLY A 469 -2.40 -9.53 6.00
C GLY A 469 -3.15 -10.32 7.06
N HIS A 470 -3.70 -9.65 8.03
CA HIS A 470 -4.91 -10.15 8.65
C HIS A 470 -6.08 -9.74 7.74
N SER A 471 -6.46 -10.70 6.89
CA SER A 471 -7.82 -10.81 6.44
C SER A 471 -8.63 -11.30 7.63
N GLU A 472 -9.48 -10.43 8.16
CA GLU A 472 -10.75 -10.84 8.75
C GLU A 472 -11.63 -9.61 8.91
N ILE A 473 -12.71 -9.65 8.12
CA ILE A 473 -14.02 -8.98 8.17
C ILE A 473 -14.02 -7.45 8.21
#